data_af34d38ef4867ecf96e1592c0e976e46
#
_entry.id   af34d38ef4867ecf96e1592c0e976e46
#
_cell.length_a   1.000
_cell.length_b   1.000
_cell.length_c   1.000
_cell.angle_alpha   90.00
_cell.angle_beta   90.00
_cell.angle_gamma   90.00
#
_symmetry.space_group_name_H-M   'P 1'
#
loop_
_entity.id
_entity.type
_entity.pdbx_description
1 polymer ?
#
loop_
_entity_poly.entity_id
_entity_poly.type
_entity_poly.pdbx_seq_one_letter_code
_entity_poly.pdbx_strand_id
1 'polypeptide(L)'
;MVVDRLENIEKYTLLHPLFEQAIDFLKSHDLHSLEIGKTELKGKDLLVNVAQTNPKEKENAKLETHKDYIDIQIPLSGTEIIGYTAAQDCLPVDAPYNAEKDITFFEGLAEDYIAVKPGMFAIFFPQDGHAPGITPDGVKKNNCES
;
A
#
# COMPACT_ATOMS: atom_id res chain seq x y z
N MET A 1 -8.88 -7.12 -0.18
CA MET A 1 -7.71 -6.76 -1.01
C MET A 1 -8.08 -6.86 -2.48
N VAL A 2 -7.63 -5.90 -3.27
CA VAL A 2 -7.78 -5.90 -4.72
C VAL A 2 -6.40 -5.74 -5.34
N VAL A 3 -6.09 -6.51 -6.37
CA VAL A 3 -4.86 -6.35 -7.17
C VAL A 3 -5.27 -6.40 -8.64
N ASP A 4 -4.91 -5.38 -9.39
CA ASP A 4 -5.29 -5.28 -10.80
C ASP A 4 -4.31 -4.37 -11.55
N ARG A 5 -4.49 -4.28 -12.83
CA ARG A 5 -3.74 -3.35 -13.67
C ARG A 5 -4.29 -1.93 -13.50
N LEU A 6 -3.38 -0.96 -13.50
CA LEU A 6 -3.75 0.44 -13.31
C LEU A 6 -4.78 0.92 -14.36
N GLU A 7 -4.74 0.39 -15.57
CA GLU A 7 -5.72 0.72 -16.60
C GLU A 7 -7.14 0.32 -16.24
N ASN A 8 -7.33 -0.58 -15.27
CA ASN A 8 -8.64 -1.05 -14.82
C ASN A 8 -9.13 -0.33 -13.57
N ILE A 9 -8.39 0.65 -13.06
CA ILE A 9 -8.70 1.23 -11.75
C ILE A 9 -10.08 1.89 -11.69
N GLU A 10 -10.61 2.39 -12.80
CA GLU A 10 -11.94 2.98 -12.86
C GLU A 10 -13.06 2.02 -12.49
N LYS A 11 -12.83 0.72 -12.65
CA LYS A 11 -13.83 -0.30 -12.29
C LYS A 11 -14.10 -0.36 -10.79
N TYR A 12 -13.23 0.26 -10.00
CA TYR A 12 -13.31 0.22 -8.54
C TYR A 12 -13.79 1.52 -7.92
N THR A 13 -14.26 2.45 -8.73
CA THR A 13 -14.73 3.78 -8.29
C THR A 13 -15.77 3.71 -7.18
N LEU A 14 -16.66 2.72 -7.22
CA LEU A 14 -17.77 2.62 -6.28
C LEU A 14 -17.41 1.97 -4.94
N LEU A 15 -16.17 1.55 -4.73
CA LEU A 15 -15.76 0.91 -3.48
C LEU A 15 -15.74 1.87 -2.29
N HIS A 16 -15.57 3.16 -2.54
CA HIS A 16 -15.56 4.18 -1.50
C HIS A 16 -15.94 5.54 -2.11
N PRO A 17 -16.63 6.41 -1.37
CA PRO A 17 -17.02 7.74 -1.88
C PRO A 17 -15.85 8.60 -2.36
N LEU A 18 -14.67 8.45 -1.78
CA LEU A 18 -13.49 9.24 -2.17
C LEU A 18 -12.69 8.63 -3.33
N PHE A 19 -13.06 7.45 -3.80
CA PHE A 19 -12.32 6.79 -4.88
C PHE A 19 -12.43 7.54 -6.20
N GLU A 20 -13.56 8.16 -6.49
CA GLU A 20 -13.70 8.95 -7.70
C GLU A 20 -12.63 10.05 -7.77
N GLN A 21 -12.47 10.82 -6.69
CA GLN A 21 -11.47 11.88 -6.63
C GLN A 21 -10.04 11.33 -6.69
N ALA A 22 -9.78 10.23 -5.98
CA ALA A 22 -8.46 9.58 -6.00
C ALA A 22 -8.11 9.09 -7.40
N ILE A 23 -9.03 8.42 -8.06
CA ILE A 23 -8.83 7.88 -9.41
C ILE A 23 -8.66 9.01 -10.43
N ASP A 24 -9.43 10.08 -10.33
CA ASP A 24 -9.28 11.24 -11.20
C ASP A 24 -7.88 11.85 -11.06
N PHE A 25 -7.36 11.94 -9.83
CA PHE A 25 -5.99 12.39 -9.61
C PHE A 25 -4.98 11.49 -10.29
N LEU A 26 -5.11 10.18 -10.12
CA LEU A 26 -4.17 9.21 -10.70
C LEU A 26 -4.18 9.25 -12.23
N LYS A 27 -5.34 9.52 -12.83
CA LYS A 27 -5.46 9.59 -14.29
C LYS A 27 -5.00 10.90 -14.88
N SER A 28 -5.07 11.99 -14.12
CA SER A 28 -4.75 13.33 -14.61
C SER A 28 -3.30 13.75 -14.39
N HIS A 29 -2.50 12.93 -13.71
CA HIS A 29 -1.11 13.25 -13.40
C HIS A 29 -0.17 12.18 -13.94
N ASP A 30 1.01 12.61 -14.37
CA ASP A 30 2.12 11.69 -14.62
C ASP A 30 2.73 11.31 -13.27
N LEU A 31 2.45 10.10 -12.83
CA LEU A 31 2.87 9.65 -11.50
C LEU A 31 4.39 9.65 -11.32
N HIS A 32 5.14 9.42 -12.39
CA HIS A 32 6.60 9.42 -12.34
C HIS A 32 7.19 10.81 -12.15
N SER A 33 6.42 11.87 -12.42
CA SER A 33 6.88 13.24 -12.25
C SER A 33 6.47 13.86 -10.92
N LEU A 34 5.73 13.13 -10.08
CA LEU A 34 5.34 13.64 -8.77
C LEU A 34 6.53 13.71 -7.84
N GLU A 35 6.60 14.80 -7.07
CA GLU A 35 7.66 14.98 -6.08
C GLU A 35 7.42 14.11 -4.85
N ILE A 36 8.51 13.67 -4.23
CA ILE A 36 8.45 12.93 -2.97
C ILE A 36 7.83 13.83 -1.91
N GLY A 37 6.89 13.29 -1.16
CA GLY A 37 6.20 13.99 -0.09
C GLY A 37 4.73 13.65 -0.05
N LYS A 38 4.04 14.27 0.90
CA LYS A 38 2.60 14.12 1.09
C LYS A 38 1.85 15.32 0.53
N THR A 39 0.75 15.03 -0.13
CA THR A 39 -0.18 16.04 -0.63
C THR A 39 -1.58 15.71 -0.14
N GLU A 40 -2.24 16.68 0.46
CA GLU A 40 -3.64 16.55 0.86
C GLU A 40 -4.53 16.91 -0.31
N LEU A 41 -5.30 15.96 -0.82
CA LEU A 41 -6.30 16.23 -1.87
C LEU A 41 -7.63 16.65 -1.28
N LYS A 42 -7.95 16.13 -0.09
CA LYS A 42 -9.17 16.51 0.65
C LYS A 42 -8.86 16.46 2.14
N GLY A 43 -8.10 17.46 2.60
CA GLY A 43 -7.66 17.48 3.99
C GLY A 43 -6.96 16.19 4.37
N LYS A 44 -7.30 15.65 5.52
CA LYS A 44 -6.76 14.37 5.99
C LYS A 44 -7.57 13.17 5.52
N ASP A 45 -8.67 13.40 4.81
CA ASP A 45 -9.53 12.32 4.33
C ASP A 45 -8.99 11.63 3.09
N LEU A 46 -8.23 12.36 2.27
CA LEU A 46 -7.61 11.82 1.07
C LEU A 46 -6.21 12.40 0.90
N LEU A 47 -5.21 11.52 1.02
CA LEU A 47 -3.80 11.88 0.96
C LEU A 47 -3.12 11.13 -0.17
N VAL A 48 -2.18 11.81 -0.82
CA VAL A 48 -1.24 11.17 -1.76
C VAL A 48 0.15 11.25 -1.14
N ASN A 49 0.79 10.11 -0.96
CA ASN A 49 2.14 10.03 -0.42
C ASN A 49 3.06 9.40 -1.46
N VAL A 50 4.02 10.18 -1.94
CA VAL A 50 5.07 9.67 -2.82
C VAL A 50 6.31 9.46 -1.99
N ALA A 51 6.78 8.24 -1.91
CA ALA A 51 7.91 7.88 -1.07
C ALA A 51 8.87 6.95 -1.81
N GLN A 52 10.14 7.08 -1.46
CA GLN A 52 11.15 6.10 -1.84
C GLN A 52 11.35 5.18 -0.66
N THR A 53 11.12 3.88 -0.86
CA THR A 53 11.22 2.91 0.22
C THR A 53 12.56 2.20 0.17
N ASN A 54 13.10 1.89 1.36
CA ASN A 54 14.28 1.08 1.46
C ASN A 54 13.93 -0.39 1.16
N PRO A 55 14.82 -1.12 0.46
CA PRO A 55 14.62 -2.54 0.24
C PRO A 55 14.44 -3.30 1.54
N LYS A 56 13.47 -4.23 1.57
CA LYS A 56 13.23 -5.09 2.73
C LYS A 56 13.17 -6.54 2.31
N GLU A 57 13.63 -7.40 3.21
CA GLU A 57 13.36 -8.83 3.13
C GLU A 57 12.01 -9.16 3.78
N LYS A 58 11.46 -10.32 3.45
CA LYS A 58 10.19 -10.79 4.04
C LYS A 58 10.23 -10.78 5.56
N GLU A 59 11.35 -11.20 6.13
CA GLU A 59 11.53 -11.31 7.58
C GLU A 59 11.46 -9.97 8.30
N ASN A 60 11.77 -8.89 7.59
CA ASN A 60 11.82 -7.53 8.13
C ASN A 60 10.57 -6.71 7.83
N ALA A 61 9.65 -7.24 7.05
CA ALA A 61 8.42 -6.56 6.69
C ALA A 61 7.30 -6.97 7.64
N LYS A 62 6.91 -6.06 8.52
CA LYS A 62 5.85 -6.34 9.48
C LYS A 62 4.48 -6.24 8.83
N LEU A 63 3.58 -7.11 9.28
CA LEU A 63 2.16 -7.01 8.95
C LEU A 63 1.57 -5.82 9.68
N GLU A 64 0.79 -5.05 8.96
CA GLU A 64 0.13 -3.86 9.49
C GLU A 64 -1.34 -3.83 9.07
N THR A 65 -2.17 -3.17 9.89
CA THR A 65 -3.55 -2.84 9.52
C THR A 65 -3.80 -1.38 9.79
N HIS A 66 -4.77 -0.82 9.08
CA HIS A 66 -5.28 0.53 9.29
C HIS A 66 -6.74 0.45 9.68
N LYS A 67 -7.18 1.36 10.54
CA LYS A 67 -8.56 1.36 11.01
C LYS A 67 -9.44 2.28 10.15
N ASP A 68 -8.93 3.46 9.85
CA ASP A 68 -9.69 4.51 9.18
C ASP A 68 -9.36 4.64 7.69
N TYR A 69 -8.11 4.37 7.31
CA TYR A 69 -7.66 4.55 5.93
C TYR A 69 -7.75 3.28 5.12
N ILE A 70 -8.01 3.46 3.85
CA ILE A 70 -7.84 2.45 2.80
C ILE A 70 -6.59 2.83 2.03
N ASP A 71 -5.69 1.89 1.82
CA ASP A 71 -4.46 2.12 1.07
C ASP A 71 -4.61 1.70 -0.37
N ILE A 72 -4.21 2.58 -1.29
CA ILE A 72 -3.98 2.24 -2.69
C ILE A 72 -2.48 2.31 -2.92
N GLN A 73 -1.86 1.16 -3.15
CA GLN A 73 -0.40 1.03 -3.32
C GLN A 73 -0.09 0.93 -4.81
N ILE A 74 0.77 1.82 -5.30
CA ILE A 74 1.12 1.89 -6.72
C ILE A 74 2.64 1.94 -6.86
N PRO A 75 3.29 0.81 -7.18
CA PRO A 75 4.73 0.83 -7.47
C PRO A 75 5.00 1.59 -8.77
N LEU A 76 5.93 2.52 -8.74
CA LEU A 76 6.28 3.31 -9.92
C LEU A 76 7.51 2.75 -10.65
N SER A 77 8.48 2.25 -9.90
CA SER A 77 9.67 1.64 -10.48
C SER A 77 10.01 0.36 -9.71
N GLY A 78 10.17 -0.72 -10.40
CA GLY A 78 10.45 -2.02 -9.80
C GLY A 78 9.22 -2.68 -9.18
N THR A 79 9.26 -4.00 -9.13
CA THR A 79 8.19 -4.81 -8.55
C THR A 79 8.24 -4.75 -7.04
N GLU A 80 7.11 -4.52 -6.41
CA GLU A 80 6.98 -4.60 -4.95
C GLU A 80 6.30 -5.91 -4.59
N ILE A 81 6.87 -6.65 -3.65
CA ILE A 81 6.20 -7.79 -3.05
C ILE A 81 5.47 -7.29 -1.81
N ILE A 82 4.21 -7.64 -1.66
CA ILE A 82 3.41 -7.26 -0.50
C ILE A 82 2.87 -8.54 0.13
N GLY A 83 3.15 -8.72 1.42
CA GLY A 83 2.59 -9.82 2.18
C GLY A 83 1.14 -9.54 2.54
N TYR A 84 0.34 -10.60 2.64
CA TYR A 84 -1.08 -10.50 3.00
C TYR A 84 -1.46 -11.56 4.00
N THR A 85 -2.21 -11.15 5.02
CA THR A 85 -2.92 -12.03 5.95
C THR A 85 -4.20 -11.29 6.37
N ALA A 86 -5.35 -11.95 6.31
CA ALA A 86 -6.58 -11.33 6.80
C ALA A 86 -6.38 -10.85 8.24
N ALA A 87 -6.88 -9.66 8.58
CA ALA A 87 -6.63 -9.07 9.89
C ALA A 87 -7.02 -9.99 11.05
N GLN A 88 -8.11 -10.73 10.91
CA GLN A 88 -8.58 -11.66 11.94
C GLN A 88 -7.66 -12.86 12.15
N ASP A 89 -6.80 -13.17 11.17
CA ASP A 89 -5.88 -14.30 11.22
C ASP A 89 -4.46 -13.87 11.59
N CYS A 90 -4.23 -12.59 11.82
CA CYS A 90 -2.92 -12.10 12.24
C CYS A 90 -2.57 -12.59 13.63
N LEU A 91 -1.27 -12.82 13.85
CA LEU A 91 -0.72 -13.19 15.15
C LEU A 91 -0.85 -12.01 16.13
N PRO A 92 -0.56 -12.22 17.43
CA PRO A 92 -0.70 -11.16 18.41
C PRO A 92 -0.03 -9.85 18.02
N VAL A 93 -0.61 -8.76 18.48
CA VAL A 93 -0.13 -7.40 18.23
C VAL A 93 1.31 -7.24 18.73
N ASP A 94 2.17 -6.74 17.83
CA ASP A 94 3.55 -6.37 18.16
C ASP A 94 3.61 -4.94 18.69
N ALA A 95 2.92 -4.02 18.00
CA ALA A 95 2.77 -2.65 18.44
C ALA A 95 1.29 -2.26 18.37
N PRO A 96 0.70 -1.78 19.49
CA PRO A 96 -0.72 -1.48 19.54
C PRO A 96 -1.09 -0.30 18.62
N TYR A 97 -2.37 -0.16 18.38
CA TYR A 97 -2.89 0.86 17.48
C TYR A 97 -2.39 2.26 17.84
N ASN A 98 -1.80 2.93 16.86
CA ASN A 98 -1.38 4.32 16.96
C ASN A 98 -2.36 5.18 16.17
N ALA A 99 -3.14 6.00 16.89
CA ALA A 99 -4.19 6.80 16.27
C ALA A 99 -3.64 7.91 15.36
N GLU A 100 -2.46 8.44 15.67
CA GLU A 100 -1.86 9.49 14.80
C GLU A 100 -1.49 8.95 13.43
N LYS A 101 -0.97 7.73 13.39
CA LYS A 101 -0.53 7.10 12.13
C LYS A 101 -1.57 6.17 11.55
N ASP A 102 -2.64 5.89 12.29
CA ASP A 102 -3.67 4.92 11.93
C ASP A 102 -3.08 3.56 11.58
N ILE A 103 -2.26 3.01 12.48
CA ILE A 103 -1.56 1.76 12.20
C ILE A 103 -1.46 0.87 13.44
N THR A 104 -1.64 -0.43 13.21
CA THR A 104 -1.35 -1.49 14.17
C THR A 104 -0.36 -2.45 13.51
N PHE A 105 0.68 -2.85 14.22
CA PHE A 105 1.63 -3.85 13.74
C PHE A 105 1.42 -5.19 14.43
N PHE A 106 1.65 -6.26 13.70
CA PHE A 106 1.48 -7.62 14.17
C PHE A 106 2.77 -8.41 14.04
N GLU A 107 2.92 -9.43 14.89
CA GLU A 107 4.04 -10.35 14.83
C GLU A 107 3.86 -11.38 13.71
N GLY A 108 4.96 -12.02 13.32
CA GLY A 108 4.95 -13.11 12.38
C GLY A 108 5.02 -12.68 10.93
N LEU A 109 5.15 -13.67 10.08
CA LEU A 109 5.21 -13.48 8.63
C LEU A 109 3.82 -13.53 8.03
N ALA A 110 3.66 -12.91 6.86
CA ALA A 110 2.43 -13.00 6.10
C ALA A 110 2.20 -14.43 5.61
N GLU A 111 0.93 -14.79 5.42
CA GLU A 111 0.57 -16.10 4.90
C GLU A 111 0.79 -16.20 3.39
N ASP A 112 0.53 -15.11 2.67
CA ASP A 112 0.65 -15.05 1.23
C ASP A 112 1.47 -13.82 0.81
N TYR A 113 2.06 -13.89 -0.38
CA TYR A 113 2.82 -12.79 -0.94
C TYR A 113 2.38 -12.54 -2.38
N ILE A 114 2.24 -11.27 -2.72
CA ILE A 114 1.73 -10.85 -4.03
C ILE A 114 2.76 -9.93 -4.68
N ALA A 115 3.06 -10.19 -5.94
CA ALA A 115 3.91 -9.31 -6.73
C ALA A 115 3.05 -8.23 -7.38
N VAL A 116 3.32 -6.97 -7.05
CA VAL A 116 2.67 -5.82 -7.67
C VAL A 116 3.73 -5.12 -8.52
N LYS A 117 3.53 -5.16 -9.83
CA LYS A 117 4.48 -4.64 -10.80
C LYS A 117 4.15 -3.18 -11.15
N PRO A 118 5.12 -2.42 -11.68
CA PRO A 118 4.79 -1.13 -12.30
C PRO A 118 3.68 -1.29 -13.34
N GLY A 119 2.70 -0.40 -13.30
CA GLY A 119 1.49 -0.52 -14.12
C GLY A 119 0.36 -1.27 -13.44
N MET A 120 0.57 -1.72 -12.22
CA MET A 120 -0.45 -2.37 -11.38
C MET A 120 -0.70 -1.55 -10.13
N PHE A 121 -1.74 -1.92 -9.40
CA PHE A 121 -2.04 -1.36 -8.08
C PHE A 121 -2.58 -2.43 -7.16
N ALA A 122 -2.52 -2.18 -5.86
CA ALA A 122 -3.17 -3.00 -4.85
C ALA A 122 -3.98 -2.10 -3.92
N ILE A 123 -5.16 -2.56 -3.51
CA ILE A 123 -6.01 -1.87 -2.54
C ILE A 123 -6.11 -2.73 -1.29
N PHE A 124 -5.83 -2.14 -0.14
CA PHE A 124 -5.96 -2.79 1.16
C PHE A 124 -6.98 -2.03 2.01
N PHE A 125 -7.95 -2.78 2.50
CA PHE A 125 -9.01 -2.29 3.37
C PHE A 125 -8.66 -2.54 4.84
N PRO A 126 -9.41 -1.97 5.80
CA PRO A 126 -9.14 -2.23 7.22
C PRO A 126 -9.07 -3.70 7.61
N GLN A 127 -9.79 -4.57 6.92
CA GLN A 127 -9.77 -6.01 7.19
C GLN A 127 -8.56 -6.75 6.59
N ASP A 128 -7.71 -6.05 5.86
CA ASP A 128 -6.57 -6.63 5.16
C ASP A 128 -5.26 -6.34 5.89
N GLY A 129 -4.69 -7.33 6.56
CA GLY A 129 -3.33 -7.23 7.06
C GLY A 129 -2.35 -7.31 5.89
N HIS A 130 -1.39 -6.41 5.84
CA HIS A 130 -0.44 -6.38 4.72
C HIS A 130 0.95 -5.96 5.18
N ALA A 131 1.96 -6.48 4.50
CA ALA A 131 3.36 -6.19 4.77
C ALA A 131 4.00 -5.64 3.49
N PRO A 132 4.02 -4.30 3.33
CA PRO A 132 4.51 -3.68 2.09
C PRO A 132 6.02 -3.52 2.07
N GLY A 133 6.55 -3.16 0.90
CA GLY A 133 7.94 -2.71 0.76
C GLY A 133 8.96 -3.83 0.61
N ILE A 134 8.55 -5.05 0.26
CA ILE A 134 9.46 -6.18 0.11
C ILE A 134 9.97 -6.21 -1.34
N THR A 135 11.27 -6.42 -1.52
CA THR A 135 11.84 -6.58 -2.85
C THR A 135 11.77 -8.04 -3.31
N PRO A 136 11.63 -8.28 -4.63
CA PRO A 136 11.58 -9.65 -5.14
C PRO A 136 12.82 -10.48 -4.80
N ASP A 137 13.99 -9.83 -4.77
CA ASP A 137 15.27 -10.50 -4.49
C ASP A 137 15.61 -10.48 -3.01
N GLY A 138 14.73 -9.95 -2.19
CA GLY A 138 14.93 -9.85 -0.76
C GLY A 138 15.83 -8.71 -0.30
N VAL A 139 16.79 -8.26 -1.06
CA VAL A 139 17.76 -7.32 -0.49
C VAL A 139 18.35 -6.32 -1.47
N LYS A 140 18.36 -6.58 -2.74
CA LYS A 140 19.43 -6.00 -3.56
C LYS A 140 19.02 -4.93 -4.53
N LYS A 141 17.80 -4.50 -4.49
CA LYS A 141 17.34 -3.46 -5.42
C LYS A 141 17.21 -2.16 -4.67
N ASN A 142 17.86 -1.16 -5.19
CA ASN A 142 17.91 0.14 -4.55
C ASN A 142 16.72 1.03 -4.87
N ASN A 143 15.68 0.53 -5.51
CA ASN A 143 14.65 1.38 -6.08
C ASN A 143 13.26 0.80 -5.96
N CYS A 144 12.78 0.63 -4.74
CA CYS A 144 11.36 0.45 -4.54
C CYS A 144 10.74 1.80 -4.27
N GLU A 145 9.92 2.27 -5.19
CA GLU A 145 9.16 3.50 -5.04
C GLU A 145 7.68 3.16 -5.06
N SER A 146 6.94 3.78 -4.22
CA SER A 146 5.49 3.61 -4.16
C SER A 146 4.76 4.95 -4.22
#